data_2d5dae668f2e188dc879b5b3b7dc550c
#
_entry.id   2d5dae668f2e188dc879b5b3b7dc550c
#
_cell.length_a   1.000
_cell.length_b   1.000
_cell.length_c   1.000
_cell.angle_alpha   90.00
_cell.angle_beta   90.00
_cell.angle_gamma   90.00
#
_symmetry.space_group_name_H-M   'P 1'
#
loop_
_entity.id
_entity.type
_entity.pdbx_description
1 polymer ?
#
loop_
_entity_poly.entity_id
_entity_poly.type
_entity_poly.pdbx_seq_one_letter_code
_entity_poly.pdbx_strand_id
1 'polypeptide(L)'
;RGFYHDVTRGRIPTMDYLKKLVDRMAFYKLNQLQLYMEHTFLFRGFSEVWRDDTPLTAEDILELDAYCRKRHIELVPSIACFGHLYKVLRTKTYGELCEMPGMEKEPFGFVDRMRHHTLDVSNPESIQLVKALIDEFYLTVF
;
A
#
# COMPACT_ATOMS: atom_id res chain seq x y z
N ARG A 1 9.50 -7.38 -18.70
CA ARG A 1 9.25 -5.91 -18.68
C ARG A 1 8.09 -5.63 -17.77
N GLY A 2 8.28 -4.75 -16.79
CA GLY A 2 7.29 -4.44 -15.77
C GLY A 2 6.71 -3.03 -15.89
N PHE A 3 5.56 -2.86 -15.26
CA PHE A 3 4.93 -1.58 -15.04
C PHE A 3 4.68 -1.40 -13.54
N TYR A 4 5.15 -0.29 -12.98
CA TYR A 4 4.96 0.09 -11.60
C TYR A 4 3.87 1.15 -11.52
N HIS A 5 2.77 0.84 -10.85
CA HIS A 5 1.61 1.71 -10.77
C HIS A 5 1.36 2.13 -9.33
N ASP A 6 1.42 3.43 -9.09
CA ASP A 6 1.07 4.02 -7.79
C ASP A 6 -0.45 4.07 -7.66
N VAL A 7 -1.00 3.31 -6.71
CA VAL A 7 -2.43 3.27 -6.40
C VAL A 7 -2.77 4.06 -5.13
N THR A 8 -1.80 4.77 -4.58
CA THR A 8 -1.93 5.52 -3.33
C THR A 8 -2.20 6.99 -3.57
N ARG A 9 -1.53 7.59 -4.57
CA ARG A 9 -1.61 9.04 -4.81
C ARG A 9 -2.76 9.39 -5.74
N GLY A 10 -3.66 10.23 -5.22
CA GLY A 10 -4.82 10.70 -5.95
C GLY A 10 -6.05 9.85 -5.71
N ARG A 11 -6.26 8.80 -6.49
CA ARG A 11 -7.45 7.93 -6.40
C ARG A 11 -7.05 6.47 -6.40
N ILE A 12 -7.72 5.70 -5.56
CA ILE A 12 -7.63 4.24 -5.63
C ILE A 12 -8.37 3.80 -6.90
N PRO A 13 -7.70 3.05 -7.79
CA PRO A 13 -8.30 2.63 -9.05
C PRO A 13 -9.39 1.57 -8.82
N THR A 14 -10.42 1.59 -9.66
CA THR A 14 -11.43 0.54 -9.67
C THR A 14 -10.89 -0.74 -10.30
N MET A 15 -11.46 -1.89 -9.99
CA MET A 15 -11.10 -3.18 -10.60
C MET A 15 -11.27 -3.15 -12.13
N ASP A 16 -12.30 -2.48 -12.64
CA ASP A 16 -12.48 -2.29 -14.09
C ASP A 16 -11.32 -1.55 -14.75
N TYR A 17 -10.81 -0.51 -14.07
CA TYR A 17 -9.64 0.22 -14.57
C TYR A 17 -8.38 -0.66 -14.53
N LEU A 18 -8.15 -1.38 -13.44
CA LEU A 18 -7.00 -2.28 -13.30
C LEU A 18 -7.02 -3.39 -14.36
N LYS A 19 -8.18 -4.00 -14.61
CA LYS A 19 -8.33 -5.00 -15.69
C LYS A 19 -8.04 -4.42 -17.07
N LYS A 20 -8.52 -3.21 -17.37
CA LYS A 20 -8.19 -2.52 -18.64
C LYS A 20 -6.71 -2.19 -18.75
N LEU A 21 -6.06 -1.85 -17.64
CA LEU A 21 -4.60 -1.64 -17.61
C LEU A 21 -3.87 -2.95 -17.94
N VAL A 22 -4.26 -4.05 -17.31
CA VAL A 22 -3.70 -5.39 -17.58
C VAL A 22 -3.89 -5.81 -19.04
N ASP A 23 -5.06 -5.55 -19.64
CA ASP A 23 -5.30 -5.82 -21.07
C ASP A 23 -4.34 -5.04 -21.98
N ARG A 24 -4.11 -3.76 -21.67
CA ARG A 24 -3.13 -2.93 -22.39
C ARG A 24 -1.70 -3.43 -22.21
N MET A 25 -1.35 -3.83 -20.98
CA MET A 25 -0.04 -4.41 -20.68
C MET A 25 0.20 -5.69 -21.49
N ALA A 26 -0.79 -6.58 -21.56
CA ALA A 26 -0.73 -7.80 -22.36
C ALA A 26 -0.53 -7.48 -23.85
N PHE A 27 -1.27 -6.50 -24.39
CA PHE A 27 -1.12 -6.04 -25.77
C PHE A 27 0.30 -5.54 -26.08
N TYR A 28 0.92 -4.78 -25.14
CA TYR A 28 2.29 -4.28 -25.28
C TYR A 28 3.36 -5.29 -24.80
N LYS A 29 2.97 -6.52 -24.47
CA LYS A 29 3.87 -7.59 -24.00
C LYS A 29 4.67 -7.20 -22.76
N LEU A 30 4.05 -6.46 -21.85
CA LEU A 30 4.54 -6.29 -20.49
C LEU A 30 4.09 -7.51 -19.69
N ASN A 31 4.95 -8.05 -18.86
CA ASN A 31 4.70 -9.31 -18.15
C ASN A 31 4.79 -9.20 -16.62
N GLN A 32 4.88 -7.99 -16.09
CA GLN A 32 4.91 -7.77 -14.65
C GLN A 32 4.17 -6.49 -14.29
N LEU A 33 3.21 -6.56 -13.37
CA LEU A 33 2.50 -5.43 -12.79
C LEU A 33 2.84 -5.36 -11.31
N GLN A 34 3.36 -4.23 -10.86
CA GLN A 34 3.60 -3.96 -9.46
C GLN A 34 2.71 -2.79 -9.01
N LEU A 35 1.87 -3.01 -8.02
CA LEU A 35 1.03 -1.98 -7.42
C LEU A 35 1.72 -1.42 -6.18
N TYR A 36 2.07 -0.14 -6.20
CA TYR A 36 2.61 0.53 -5.03
C TYR A 36 1.48 0.93 -4.09
N MET A 37 1.53 0.40 -2.88
CA MET A 37 0.52 0.60 -1.83
C MET A 37 1.15 1.16 -0.57
N GLU A 38 0.44 2.06 0.10
CA GLU A 38 0.74 2.56 1.45
C GLU A 38 -0.42 2.19 2.39
N HIS A 39 -1.58 2.81 2.20
CA HIS A 39 -2.80 2.63 2.98
C HIS A 39 -3.99 2.14 2.13
N THR A 40 -3.73 1.81 0.89
CA THR A 40 -4.76 1.52 -0.12
C THR A 40 -5.12 0.05 -0.22
N PHE A 41 -4.61 -0.77 0.70
CA PHE A 41 -5.06 -2.14 0.95
C PHE A 41 -5.86 -2.19 2.26
N LEU A 42 -6.91 -3.00 2.29
CA LEU A 42 -7.77 -3.18 3.47
C LEU A 42 -7.10 -4.12 4.48
N PHE A 43 -6.23 -3.56 5.30
CA PHE A 43 -5.66 -4.27 6.44
C PHE A 43 -6.71 -4.41 7.55
N ARG A 44 -7.15 -5.61 7.85
CA ARG A 44 -8.23 -5.88 8.82
C ARG A 44 -7.91 -5.42 10.23
N GLY A 45 -6.65 -5.57 10.65
CA GLY A 45 -6.16 -5.15 11.95
C GLY A 45 -5.93 -3.63 12.09
N PHE A 46 -6.06 -2.84 11.03
CA PHE A 46 -5.61 -1.44 10.96
C PHE A 46 -6.71 -0.49 10.51
N SER A 47 -7.91 -0.61 11.07
CA SER A 47 -9.09 0.15 10.65
C SER A 47 -8.95 1.67 10.72
N GLU A 48 -8.10 2.20 11.62
CA GLU A 48 -7.82 3.64 11.71
C GLU A 48 -7.10 4.18 10.45
N VAL A 49 -6.38 3.32 9.72
CA VAL A 49 -5.55 3.70 8.58
C VAL A 49 -6.38 4.00 7.35
N TRP A 50 -7.41 3.18 7.09
CA TRP A 50 -8.20 3.22 5.87
C TRP A 50 -9.65 3.68 6.07
N ARG A 51 -10.03 4.06 7.30
CA ARG A 51 -11.41 4.41 7.70
C ARG A 51 -12.14 5.37 6.75
N ASP A 52 -11.42 6.34 6.19
CA ASP A 52 -11.98 7.39 5.32
C ASP A 52 -11.72 7.12 3.82
N ASP A 53 -11.26 5.93 3.48
CA ASP A 53 -10.91 5.53 2.11
C ASP A 53 -11.71 4.28 1.68
N THR A 54 -11.62 3.94 0.41
CA THR A 54 -12.17 2.70 -0.18
C THR A 54 -11.02 1.84 -0.69
N PRO A 55 -10.26 1.19 0.21
CA PRO A 55 -9.07 0.44 -0.16
C PRO A 55 -9.42 -0.81 -0.97
N LEU A 56 -8.42 -1.31 -1.71
CA LEU A 56 -8.51 -2.60 -2.38
C LEU A 56 -8.56 -3.71 -1.32
N THR A 57 -9.46 -4.65 -1.49
CA THR A 57 -9.61 -5.79 -0.60
C THR A 57 -8.69 -6.95 -1.01
N ALA A 58 -8.54 -7.94 -0.13
CA ALA A 58 -7.84 -9.18 -0.48
C ALA A 58 -8.49 -9.89 -1.67
N GLU A 59 -9.82 -9.88 -1.71
CA GLU A 59 -10.61 -10.45 -2.80
C GLU A 59 -10.35 -9.73 -4.13
N ASP A 60 -10.24 -8.39 -4.11
CA ASP A 60 -9.88 -7.59 -5.30
C ASP A 60 -8.49 -7.97 -5.83
N ILE A 61 -7.52 -8.13 -4.94
CA ILE A 61 -6.15 -8.50 -5.34
C ILE A 61 -6.11 -9.94 -5.88
N LEU A 62 -6.81 -10.88 -5.26
CA LEU A 62 -6.92 -12.25 -5.75
C LEU A 62 -7.58 -12.31 -7.13
N GLU A 63 -8.64 -11.52 -7.34
CA GLU A 63 -9.30 -11.41 -8.63
C GLU A 63 -8.37 -10.82 -9.69
N LEU A 64 -7.62 -9.78 -9.33
CA LEU A 64 -6.64 -9.15 -10.21
C LEU A 64 -5.49 -10.09 -10.55
N ASP A 65 -4.97 -10.84 -9.58
CA ASP A 65 -3.93 -11.84 -9.79
C ASP A 65 -4.38 -12.92 -10.78
N ALA A 66 -5.57 -13.48 -10.56
CA ALA A 66 -6.15 -14.47 -11.47
C ALA A 66 -6.36 -13.89 -12.89
N TYR A 67 -6.69 -12.61 -12.99
CA TYR A 67 -6.84 -11.90 -14.27
C TYR A 67 -5.51 -11.68 -14.98
N CYS A 68 -4.46 -11.32 -14.21
CA CYS A 68 -3.08 -11.16 -14.69
C CYS A 68 -2.51 -12.49 -15.20
N ARG A 69 -2.65 -13.57 -14.43
CA ARG A 69 -2.15 -14.92 -14.80
C ARG A 69 -2.70 -15.40 -16.14
N LYS A 70 -3.99 -15.17 -16.41
CA LYS A 70 -4.61 -15.49 -17.71
C LYS A 70 -3.99 -14.74 -18.89
N ARG A 71 -3.20 -13.71 -18.64
CA ARG A 71 -2.53 -12.85 -19.64
C ARG A 71 -1.01 -12.95 -19.59
N HIS A 72 -0.50 -13.94 -18.85
CA HIS A 72 0.94 -14.13 -18.66
C HIS A 72 1.62 -12.90 -18.02
N ILE A 73 0.91 -12.24 -17.12
CA ILE A 73 1.41 -11.12 -16.32
C ILE A 73 1.51 -11.58 -14.86
N GLU A 74 2.65 -11.36 -14.27
CA GLU A 74 2.89 -11.56 -12.85
C GLU A 74 2.42 -10.32 -12.09
N LEU A 75 1.57 -10.49 -11.08
CA LEU A 75 1.22 -9.44 -10.13
C LEU A 75 2.22 -9.49 -8.98
N VAL A 76 2.97 -8.39 -8.78
CA VAL A 76 4.00 -8.29 -7.75
C VAL A 76 3.49 -7.41 -6.61
N PRO A 77 3.49 -7.91 -5.38
CA PRO A 77 3.12 -7.11 -4.22
C PRO A 77 4.16 -6.02 -3.94
N SER A 78 3.70 -4.85 -3.51
CA SER A 78 4.56 -3.77 -3.06
C SER A 78 3.84 -2.93 -2.01
N ILE A 79 4.42 -2.85 -0.84
CA ILE A 79 3.89 -2.09 0.29
C ILE A 79 4.99 -1.21 0.87
N ALA A 80 4.64 0.04 1.22
CA ALA A 80 5.52 0.89 2.00
C ALA A 80 5.66 0.36 3.43
N CYS A 81 6.87 0.15 3.89
CA CYS A 81 7.14 -0.43 5.21
C CYS A 81 8.20 0.32 6.02
N PHE A 82 8.67 1.46 5.55
CA PHE A 82 9.65 2.30 6.24
C PHE A 82 9.26 3.77 6.19
N GLY A 83 9.27 4.39 5.02
CA GLY A 83 8.78 5.74 4.77
C GLY A 83 7.41 5.74 4.10
N HIS A 84 6.87 6.93 3.84
CA HIS A 84 5.55 7.12 3.21
C HIS A 84 4.37 6.54 4.00
N LEU A 85 4.51 6.49 5.33
CA LEU A 85 3.49 5.92 6.22
C LEU A 85 2.59 6.98 6.85
N TYR A 86 2.34 8.09 6.13
CA TYR A 86 1.52 9.20 6.62
C TYR A 86 0.19 8.78 7.24
N LYS A 87 -0.58 7.96 6.55
CA LYS A 87 -1.90 7.52 7.03
C LYS A 87 -1.80 6.60 8.25
N VAL A 88 -0.74 5.84 8.37
CA VAL A 88 -0.49 4.94 9.50
C VAL A 88 -0.01 5.74 10.72
N LEU A 89 1.06 6.51 10.55
CA LEU A 89 1.76 7.19 11.65
C LEU A 89 1.05 8.43 12.18
N ARG A 90 0.00 8.91 11.50
CA ARG A 90 -0.88 9.97 12.02
C ARG A 90 -2.03 9.44 12.89
N THR A 91 -2.19 8.14 13.00
CA THR A 91 -3.22 7.56 13.85
C THR A 91 -2.84 7.65 15.32
N LYS A 92 -3.85 7.56 16.19
CA LYS A 92 -3.61 7.59 17.63
C LYS A 92 -2.82 6.36 18.11
N THR A 93 -3.06 5.23 17.47
CA THR A 93 -2.44 3.95 17.84
C THR A 93 -0.97 3.87 17.46
N TYR A 94 -0.59 4.41 16.29
CA TYR A 94 0.75 4.22 15.73
C TYR A 94 1.60 5.50 15.68
N GLY A 95 1.08 6.64 16.15
CA GLY A 95 1.80 7.91 16.11
C GLY A 95 3.15 7.90 16.85
N GLU A 96 3.24 7.15 17.95
CA GLU A 96 4.48 7.02 18.74
C GLU A 96 5.58 6.23 18.02
N LEU A 97 5.24 5.53 16.94
CA LEU A 97 6.22 4.81 16.11
C LEU A 97 6.84 5.71 15.03
N CYS A 98 6.43 6.97 14.96
CA CYS A 98 7.00 7.94 14.04
C CYS A 98 8.36 8.43 14.55
N GLU A 99 9.31 8.60 13.65
CA GLU A 99 10.63 9.19 13.93
C GLU A 99 10.54 10.60 14.58
N MET A 100 9.41 11.29 14.37
CA MET A 100 9.09 12.59 15.00
C MET A 100 7.76 12.50 15.76
N PRO A 101 7.70 11.85 16.91
CA PRO A 101 6.48 11.68 17.68
C PRO A 101 5.93 13.03 18.16
N GLY A 102 4.61 13.11 18.32
CA GLY A 102 3.92 14.32 18.77
C GLY A 102 3.58 15.32 17.64
N MET A 103 4.05 15.10 16.43
CA MET A 103 3.76 15.95 15.28
C MET A 103 2.71 15.35 14.31
N GLU A 104 2.09 14.27 14.68
CA GLU A 104 1.11 13.54 13.85
C GLU A 104 -0.12 14.37 13.47
N LYS A 105 -0.41 15.43 14.22
CA LYS A 105 -1.55 16.33 14.00
C LYS A 105 -1.22 17.58 13.21
N GLU A 106 0.06 17.86 13.01
CA GLU A 106 0.49 19.05 12.33
C GLU A 106 0.15 19.00 10.82
N PRO A 107 -0.31 20.11 10.25
CA PRO A 107 -0.56 20.20 8.82
C PRO A 107 0.77 20.31 8.08
N PHE A 108 1.18 19.23 7.44
CA PHE A 108 2.41 19.22 6.64
C PHE A 108 2.15 19.49 5.17
N GLY A 109 3.03 20.28 4.55
CA GLY A 109 3.17 20.34 3.12
C GLY A 109 3.62 19.00 2.54
N PHE A 110 3.54 18.85 1.22
CA PHE A 110 3.89 17.58 0.56
C PHE A 110 5.33 17.11 0.88
N VAL A 111 6.29 18.02 0.89
CA VAL A 111 7.70 17.71 1.18
C VAL A 111 7.89 17.32 2.65
N ASP A 112 7.23 18.02 3.56
CA ASP A 112 7.37 17.74 4.99
C ASP A 112 6.76 16.40 5.35
N ARG A 113 5.65 16.01 4.72
CA ARG A 113 5.06 14.68 4.90
C ARG A 113 6.02 13.54 4.53
N MET A 114 6.84 13.72 3.50
CA MET A 114 7.82 12.71 3.11
C MET A 114 8.95 12.56 4.14
N ARG A 115 9.28 13.62 4.88
CA ARG A 115 10.28 13.58 5.94
C ARG A 115 9.73 13.06 7.26
N HIS A 116 8.50 13.43 7.57
CA HIS A 116 7.91 13.25 8.88
C HIS A 116 7.38 11.82 9.11
N HIS A 117 6.84 11.18 8.08
CA HIS A 117 6.12 9.90 8.25
C HIS A 117 6.99 8.71 7.92
N THR A 118 8.13 8.65 8.60
CA THR A 118 9.10 7.55 8.59
C THR A 118 9.04 6.84 9.95
N LEU A 119 9.14 5.53 9.94
CA LEU A 119 9.19 4.74 11.17
C LEU A 119 10.49 5.00 11.95
N ASP A 120 10.36 5.13 13.25
CA ASP A 120 11.49 5.09 14.17
C ASP A 120 12.05 3.66 14.24
N VAL A 121 13.17 3.44 13.56
CA VAL A 121 13.83 2.14 13.51
C VAL A 121 14.48 1.73 14.83
N SER A 122 14.65 2.65 15.76
CA SER A 122 15.14 2.35 17.11
C SER A 122 14.07 1.76 18.01
N ASN A 123 12.79 1.95 17.65
CA ASN A 123 11.67 1.40 18.40
C ASN A 123 11.36 -0.04 17.94
N PRO A 124 11.48 -1.04 18.82
CA PRO A 124 11.23 -2.44 18.47
C PRO A 124 9.78 -2.72 18.01
N GLU A 125 8.81 -1.90 18.43
CA GLU A 125 7.42 -2.02 17.99
C GLU A 125 7.24 -1.65 16.51
N SER A 126 8.11 -0.82 15.96
CA SER A 126 8.13 -0.51 14.52
C SER A 126 8.36 -1.75 13.67
N ILE A 127 9.24 -2.66 14.11
CA ILE A 127 9.48 -3.93 13.44
C ILE A 127 8.25 -4.84 13.52
N GLN A 128 7.55 -4.82 14.64
CA GLN A 128 6.33 -5.62 14.81
C GLN A 128 5.20 -5.10 13.90
N LEU A 129 5.05 -3.79 13.80
CA LEU A 129 4.10 -3.17 12.87
C LEU A 129 4.38 -3.60 11.42
N VAL A 130 5.64 -3.49 10.98
CA VAL A 130 6.04 -3.87 9.60
C VAL A 130 5.77 -5.36 9.34
N LYS A 131 6.11 -6.23 10.29
CA LYS A 131 5.82 -7.66 10.17
C LYS A 131 4.32 -7.91 10.04
N ALA A 132 3.51 -7.28 10.89
CA ALA A 132 2.05 -7.45 10.84
C ALA A 132 1.46 -6.99 9.50
N LEU A 133 1.93 -5.87 8.94
CA LEU A 133 1.51 -5.40 7.61
C LEU A 133 1.91 -6.38 6.51
N ILE A 134 3.14 -6.88 6.56
CA ILE A 134 3.64 -7.85 5.56
C ILE A 134 2.88 -9.17 5.68
N ASP A 135 2.74 -9.70 6.88
CA ASP A 135 2.08 -10.99 7.11
C ASP A 135 0.62 -10.93 6.65
N GLU A 136 -0.11 -9.87 6.98
CA GLU A 136 -1.50 -9.73 6.56
C GLU A 136 -1.61 -9.60 5.03
N PHE A 137 -0.72 -8.83 4.40
CA PHE A 137 -0.74 -8.66 2.96
C PHE A 137 -0.35 -9.92 2.20
N TYR A 138 0.75 -10.56 2.60
CA TYR A 138 1.24 -11.78 1.92
C TYR A 138 0.41 -13.01 2.20
N LEU A 139 0.09 -13.29 3.45
CA LEU A 139 -0.62 -14.51 3.83
C LEU A 139 -2.10 -14.52 3.39
N THR A 140 -2.66 -13.35 3.09
CA THR A 140 -4.05 -13.25 2.62
C THR A 140 -4.17 -13.28 1.10
N VAL A 141 -3.11 -12.98 0.36
CA VAL A 141 -3.20 -12.70 -1.08
C VAL A 141 -2.24 -13.52 -1.93
N PHE A 142 -1.09 -13.92 -1.41
CA PHE A 142 -0.04 -14.65 -2.11
C PHE A 142 0.38 -15.91 -1.36
#